data_d60e50fe18933d58cbe0129caffa45af
#
_entry.id   d60e50fe18933d58cbe0129caffa45af
#
_cell.length_a   1.000
_cell.length_b   1.000
_cell.length_c   1.000
_cell.angle_alpha   90.00
_cell.angle_beta   90.00
_cell.angle_gamma   90.00
#
_symmetry.space_group_name_H-M   'P 1'
#
loop_
_entity.id
_entity.type
_entity.pdbx_description
1 polymer ?
#
loop_
_entity_poly.entity_id
_entity_poly.type
_entity_poly.pdbx_seq_one_letter_code
_entity_poly.pdbx_strand_id
1 'polypeptide(L)'
;ASSAPASSAASSEAPASSASEVPAAPILTEDEFPVTDGSTACIPLIAQIMADTTGMELEAAQSAVTTNTTAWAWRNLGLYGDTENGTRLIIAYEAPESVKEELKTDGAPLEQKAIGRDALVFIVNEDNPVQSLTRQQLRDIYAGKITNWKDVGGEDADIVAFQRREDSGSQTLFQKLLIQGGELMDAPTELAPAMMGELVDDIAEYNNAANAIGFSVYYYISEMYSKPGLRLLAVDGVTPSADTIADESYPLCNEFYAAVRQDSGPDTPERKVYDWLSTNAGRTCIQKSGYVAVQ
;
A
#
# COMPACT_ATOMS: atom_id res chain seq x y z
N ALA A 1 56.77 -26.79 41.35
CA ALA A 1 55.81 -25.72 41.68
C ALA A 1 55.43 -25.00 40.39
N SER A 2 54.27 -25.26 39.88
CA SER A 2 53.63 -24.45 38.83
C SER A 2 52.14 -24.56 39.03
N SER A 3 51.56 -23.49 39.47
CA SER A 3 50.12 -23.31 39.68
C SER A 3 49.52 -22.81 38.42
N ALA A 4 48.50 -23.52 37.89
CA ALA A 4 47.58 -23.06 36.82
C ALA A 4 46.47 -22.21 37.43
N PRO A 5 46.02 -21.13 36.75
CA PRO A 5 44.86 -20.39 37.21
C PRO A 5 43.56 -20.98 36.69
N ALA A 6 42.55 -20.92 37.54
CA ALA A 6 41.18 -21.36 37.29
C ALA A 6 40.49 -20.51 36.22
N SER A 7 39.81 -21.16 35.26
CA SER A 7 38.93 -20.58 34.31
C SER A 7 37.57 -20.29 34.95
N SER A 8 37.16 -19.01 34.97
CA SER A 8 35.82 -18.61 35.35
C SER A 8 34.90 -18.79 34.15
N ALA A 9 33.91 -19.67 34.23
CA ALA A 9 32.83 -19.81 33.28
C ALA A 9 31.89 -18.59 33.38
N ALA A 10 31.87 -17.79 32.33
CA ALA A 10 30.84 -16.78 32.17
C ALA A 10 29.52 -17.46 31.72
N SER A 11 28.52 -17.36 32.56
CA SER A 11 27.14 -17.75 32.29
C SER A 11 26.56 -16.79 31.27
N SER A 12 26.32 -17.25 30.04
CA SER A 12 25.55 -16.51 29.08
C SER A 12 24.07 -16.68 29.41
N GLU A 13 23.44 -15.64 29.93
CA GLU A 13 22.00 -15.56 29.99
C GLU A 13 21.44 -15.52 28.55
N ALA A 14 20.56 -16.48 28.24
CA ALA A 14 19.76 -16.48 27.04
C ALA A 14 18.77 -15.30 27.08
N PRO A 15 18.47 -14.63 25.95
CA PRO A 15 17.48 -13.58 25.95
C PRO A 15 16.13 -14.17 26.30
N ALA A 16 15.40 -13.45 27.18
CA ALA A 16 14.10 -13.80 27.65
C ALA A 16 13.12 -14.06 26.52
N SER A 17 12.44 -15.19 26.62
CA SER A 17 11.28 -15.59 25.83
C SER A 17 10.33 -14.41 25.63
N SER A 18 9.98 -14.13 24.35
CA SER A 18 8.87 -13.28 23.99
C SER A 18 7.62 -13.77 24.72
N ALA A 19 7.11 -12.96 25.63
CA ALA A 19 5.80 -13.17 26.21
C ALA A 19 4.79 -13.18 25.04
N SER A 20 4.08 -14.27 24.84
CA SER A 20 2.93 -14.32 23.96
C SER A 20 1.91 -13.32 24.52
N GLU A 21 1.76 -12.18 23.84
CA GLU A 21 0.71 -11.23 24.18
C GLU A 21 -0.63 -11.96 24.05
N VAL A 22 -1.36 -12.03 25.15
CA VAL A 22 -2.75 -12.48 25.15
C VAL A 22 -3.50 -11.53 24.21
N PRO A 23 -4.23 -12.02 23.19
CA PRO A 23 -5.00 -11.15 22.30
C PRO A 23 -5.87 -10.21 23.14
N ALA A 24 -5.83 -8.92 22.83
CA ALA A 24 -6.71 -7.96 23.48
C ALA A 24 -8.17 -8.39 23.24
N ALA A 25 -9.03 -8.27 24.25
CA ALA A 25 -10.42 -8.62 24.09
C ALA A 25 -11.06 -7.80 22.95
N PRO A 26 -12.00 -8.40 22.17
CA PRO A 26 -12.72 -7.67 21.14
C PRO A 26 -13.36 -6.39 21.69
N ILE A 27 -13.33 -5.31 20.92
CA ILE A 27 -13.91 -4.01 21.29
C ILE A 27 -15.32 -3.80 20.70
N LEU A 28 -15.71 -4.65 19.75
CA LEU A 28 -17.00 -4.69 19.05
C LEU A 28 -17.48 -6.14 18.93
N THR A 29 -18.77 -6.32 18.69
CA THR A 29 -19.30 -7.57 18.13
C THR A 29 -19.16 -7.58 16.60
N GLU A 30 -19.35 -8.74 15.98
CA GLU A 30 -19.27 -8.86 14.51
C GLU A 30 -20.31 -7.96 13.82
N ASP A 31 -21.53 -7.91 14.33
CA ASP A 31 -22.63 -7.09 13.79
C ASP A 31 -22.41 -5.57 13.97
N GLU A 32 -21.56 -5.18 14.89
CA GLU A 32 -21.21 -3.77 15.14
C GLU A 32 -20.06 -3.28 14.25
N PHE A 33 -19.37 -4.17 13.52
CA PHE A 33 -18.27 -3.70 12.69
C PHE A 33 -18.77 -2.69 11.64
N PRO A 34 -18.15 -1.49 11.53
CA PRO A 34 -18.69 -0.43 10.69
C PRO A 34 -18.58 -0.80 9.21
N VAL A 35 -19.51 -0.30 8.39
CA VAL A 35 -19.37 -0.38 6.92
C VAL A 35 -18.06 0.27 6.52
N THR A 36 -17.15 -0.54 6.05
CA THR A 36 -15.76 -0.15 5.77
C THR A 36 -15.45 -0.31 4.30
N ASP A 37 -14.81 0.70 3.70
CA ASP A 37 -14.32 0.69 2.33
C ASP A 37 -12.79 0.97 2.34
N GLY A 38 -12.15 0.91 1.19
CA GLY A 38 -10.72 1.18 1.14
C GLY A 38 -10.10 0.95 -0.23
N SER A 39 -8.78 1.09 -0.25
CA SER A 39 -7.99 0.71 -1.41
C SER A 39 -7.86 -0.82 -1.51
N THR A 40 -7.87 -1.35 -2.73
CA THR A 40 -7.72 -2.80 -2.98
C THR A 40 -6.51 -3.39 -2.24
N ALA A 41 -5.39 -2.69 -2.23
CA ALA A 41 -4.19 -3.14 -1.52
C ALA A 41 -4.33 -3.08 0.01
N CYS A 42 -5.42 -2.57 0.58
CA CYS A 42 -5.69 -2.55 2.01
C CYS A 42 -6.67 -3.66 2.46
N ILE A 43 -7.17 -4.49 1.53
CA ILE A 43 -8.13 -5.57 1.86
C ILE A 43 -7.62 -6.49 2.98
N PRO A 44 -6.38 -7.01 2.95
CA PRO A 44 -5.91 -7.90 4.02
C PRO A 44 -5.83 -7.20 5.38
N LEU A 45 -5.46 -5.92 5.39
CA LEU A 45 -5.44 -5.14 6.62
C LEU A 45 -6.84 -4.89 7.17
N ILE A 46 -7.81 -4.54 6.32
CA ILE A 46 -9.21 -4.36 6.76
C ILE A 46 -9.75 -5.65 7.38
N ALA A 47 -9.46 -6.80 6.75
CA ALA A 47 -9.85 -8.10 7.28
C ALA A 47 -9.20 -8.39 8.65
N GLN A 48 -7.91 -8.07 8.82
CA GLN A 48 -7.24 -8.24 10.10
C GLN A 48 -7.79 -7.29 11.16
N ILE A 49 -8.09 -6.03 10.81
CA ILE A 49 -8.75 -5.07 11.72
C ILE A 49 -10.10 -5.62 12.17
N MET A 50 -10.91 -6.13 11.23
CA MET A 50 -12.20 -6.75 11.55
C MET A 50 -12.02 -7.93 12.51
N ALA A 51 -11.12 -8.86 12.21
CA ALA A 51 -10.83 -10.01 13.06
C ALA A 51 -10.35 -9.60 14.47
N ASP A 52 -9.37 -8.72 14.56
CA ASP A 52 -8.77 -8.32 15.83
C ASP A 52 -9.73 -7.47 16.71
N THR A 53 -10.65 -6.70 16.10
CA THR A 53 -11.59 -5.84 16.83
C THR A 53 -12.90 -6.53 17.21
N THR A 54 -13.30 -7.58 16.50
CA THR A 54 -14.58 -8.29 16.73
C THR A 54 -14.41 -9.69 17.30
N GLY A 55 -13.23 -10.28 17.16
CA GLY A 55 -13.00 -11.69 17.48
C GLY A 55 -13.45 -12.67 16.39
N MET A 56 -13.85 -12.16 15.20
CA MET A 56 -14.16 -12.98 14.03
C MET A 56 -12.93 -13.77 13.57
N GLU A 57 -13.12 -14.98 13.06
CA GLU A 57 -12.04 -15.73 12.43
C GLU A 57 -11.52 -15.00 11.19
N LEU A 58 -10.20 -14.94 11.00
CA LEU A 58 -9.58 -14.16 9.93
C LEU A 58 -10.06 -14.58 8.52
N GLU A 59 -10.25 -15.87 8.27
CA GLU A 59 -10.76 -16.40 7.00
C GLU A 59 -12.20 -15.89 6.72
N ALA A 60 -13.03 -15.81 7.75
CA ALA A 60 -14.38 -15.25 7.65
C ALA A 60 -14.32 -13.74 7.37
N ALA A 61 -13.47 -13.01 8.06
CA ALA A 61 -13.24 -11.58 7.83
C ALA A 61 -12.72 -11.30 6.40
N GLN A 62 -11.76 -12.10 5.92
CA GLN A 62 -11.26 -12.01 4.53
C GLN A 62 -12.37 -12.23 3.49
N SER A 63 -13.30 -13.13 3.77
CA SER A 63 -14.43 -13.40 2.88
C SER A 63 -15.50 -12.30 2.91
N ALA A 64 -15.58 -11.55 4.00
CA ALA A 64 -16.57 -10.50 4.21
C ALA A 64 -16.13 -9.13 3.63
N VAL A 65 -14.81 -8.88 3.55
CA VAL A 65 -14.29 -7.58 3.12
C VAL A 65 -14.40 -7.41 1.62
N THR A 66 -15.03 -6.34 1.20
CA THR A 66 -15.05 -5.86 -0.18
C THR A 66 -14.67 -4.38 -0.19
N THR A 67 -13.97 -3.94 -1.22
CA THR A 67 -13.57 -2.54 -1.38
C THR A 67 -13.88 -2.05 -2.79
N ASN A 68 -13.98 -0.74 -2.91
CA ASN A 68 -14.03 -0.05 -4.19
C ASN A 68 -12.61 0.38 -4.62
N THR A 69 -12.49 1.35 -5.54
CA THR A 69 -11.20 1.99 -5.81
C THR A 69 -10.90 3.02 -4.72
N THR A 70 -9.63 3.45 -4.63
CA THR A 70 -9.23 4.50 -3.67
C THR A 70 -10.11 5.76 -3.80
N ALA A 71 -10.34 6.23 -5.01
CA ALA A 71 -11.18 7.41 -5.27
C ALA A 71 -12.61 7.23 -4.77
N TRP A 72 -13.20 6.08 -5.02
CA TRP A 72 -14.56 5.78 -4.57
C TRP A 72 -14.67 5.56 -3.07
N ALA A 73 -13.67 4.98 -2.41
CA ALA A 73 -13.68 4.85 -0.96
C ALA A 73 -13.79 6.22 -0.27
N TRP A 74 -13.01 7.21 -0.74
CA TRP A 74 -13.09 8.58 -0.22
C TRP A 74 -14.44 9.26 -0.51
N ARG A 75 -15.00 9.09 -1.72
CA ARG A 75 -16.34 9.60 -2.06
C ARG A 75 -17.42 8.94 -1.20
N ASN A 76 -17.36 7.62 -1.05
CA ASN A 76 -18.34 6.87 -0.27
C ASN A 76 -18.37 7.33 1.20
N LEU A 77 -17.22 7.65 1.78
CA LEU A 77 -17.15 8.21 3.13
C LEU A 77 -17.67 9.65 3.18
N GLY A 78 -17.17 10.52 2.30
CA GLY A 78 -17.38 11.96 2.42
C GLY A 78 -18.70 12.46 1.84
N LEU A 79 -19.18 11.85 0.74
CA LEU A 79 -20.42 12.29 0.06
C LEU A 79 -21.63 11.46 0.45
N TYR A 80 -21.43 10.17 0.73
CA TYR A 80 -22.55 9.21 0.91
C TYR A 80 -22.54 8.51 2.27
N GLY A 81 -21.60 8.87 3.15
CA GLY A 81 -21.40 8.21 4.44
C GLY A 81 -22.55 8.38 5.45
N ASP A 82 -23.46 9.33 5.25
CA ASP A 82 -24.62 9.57 6.10
C ASP A 82 -25.86 8.73 5.74
N THR A 83 -25.80 7.97 4.65
CA THR A 83 -26.88 7.05 4.29
C THR A 83 -26.93 5.83 5.23
N GLU A 84 -28.06 5.13 5.27
CA GLU A 84 -28.29 3.99 6.18
C GLU A 84 -27.20 2.91 6.06
N ASN A 85 -26.75 2.61 4.85
CA ASN A 85 -25.68 1.65 4.55
C ASN A 85 -24.41 2.35 4.04
N GLY A 86 -24.21 3.61 4.42
CA GLY A 86 -23.08 4.41 3.96
C GLY A 86 -21.77 3.97 4.61
N THR A 87 -20.67 4.18 3.91
CA THR A 87 -19.32 3.94 4.41
C THR A 87 -19.04 4.82 5.64
N ARG A 88 -18.61 4.22 6.73
CA ARG A 88 -18.33 4.88 8.02
C ARG A 88 -16.83 5.02 8.30
N LEU A 89 -16.05 4.06 7.81
CA LEU A 89 -14.60 3.99 7.99
C LEU A 89 -13.95 3.66 6.65
N ILE A 90 -12.81 4.25 6.36
CA ILE A 90 -11.98 3.80 5.25
C ILE A 90 -10.55 3.54 5.69
N ILE A 91 -9.93 2.57 5.03
CA ILE A 91 -8.50 2.28 5.09
C ILE A 91 -7.97 2.40 3.65
N ALA A 92 -7.30 3.50 3.33
CA ALA A 92 -7.01 3.84 1.94
C ALA A 92 -5.71 4.64 1.77
N TYR A 93 -5.15 4.56 0.58
CA TYR A 93 -4.16 5.53 0.12
C TYR A 93 -4.79 6.90 -0.06
N GLU A 94 -3.97 7.91 -0.29
CA GLU A 94 -4.42 9.28 -0.47
C GLU A 94 -5.44 9.43 -1.61
N ALA A 95 -6.42 10.30 -1.42
CA ALA A 95 -7.40 10.63 -2.45
C ALA A 95 -6.72 11.35 -3.65
N PRO A 96 -7.17 11.10 -4.90
CA PRO A 96 -6.81 11.93 -6.04
C PRO A 96 -7.17 13.41 -5.80
N GLU A 97 -6.44 14.34 -6.42
CA GLU A 97 -6.69 15.78 -6.27
C GLU A 97 -8.11 16.17 -6.71
N SER A 98 -8.63 15.55 -7.77
CA SER A 98 -10.02 15.76 -8.23
C SER A 98 -11.04 15.40 -7.13
N VAL A 99 -10.79 14.31 -6.39
CA VAL A 99 -11.66 13.88 -5.28
C VAL A 99 -11.51 14.80 -4.07
N LYS A 100 -10.29 15.27 -3.76
CA LYS A 100 -10.08 16.23 -2.68
C LYS A 100 -10.84 17.54 -2.90
N GLU A 101 -10.83 18.07 -4.13
CA GLU A 101 -11.58 19.28 -4.48
C GLU A 101 -13.10 19.04 -4.44
N GLU A 102 -13.57 17.87 -4.88
CA GLU A 102 -14.97 17.48 -4.77
C GLU A 102 -15.42 17.41 -3.30
N LEU A 103 -14.66 16.72 -2.46
CA LEU A 103 -14.94 16.60 -1.02
C LEU A 103 -14.89 17.93 -0.28
N LYS A 104 -14.00 18.83 -0.67
CA LYS A 104 -13.91 20.18 -0.10
C LYS A 104 -15.14 21.04 -0.43
N THR A 105 -15.77 20.80 -1.57
CA THR A 105 -16.94 21.56 -2.02
C THR A 105 -18.24 20.99 -1.47
N ASP A 106 -18.42 19.68 -1.59
CA ASP A 106 -19.71 19.01 -1.38
C ASP A 106 -19.66 17.95 -0.26
N GLY A 107 -18.46 17.60 0.21
CA GLY A 107 -18.28 16.54 1.20
C GLY A 107 -18.47 16.97 2.65
N ALA A 108 -18.76 15.99 3.50
CA ALA A 108 -18.70 16.18 4.94
C ALA A 108 -17.24 16.36 5.39
N PRO A 109 -16.98 17.11 6.48
CA PRO A 109 -15.66 17.19 7.08
C PRO A 109 -15.17 15.80 7.53
N LEU A 110 -13.96 15.45 7.10
CA LEU A 110 -13.32 14.17 7.42
C LEU A 110 -12.17 14.39 8.40
N GLU A 111 -11.96 13.39 9.24
CA GLU A 111 -10.77 13.23 10.07
C GLU A 111 -10.00 12.02 9.56
N GLN A 112 -8.69 12.21 9.31
CA GLN A 112 -7.81 11.14 8.84
C GLN A 112 -6.52 11.14 9.63
N LYS A 113 -5.91 9.96 9.73
CA LYS A 113 -4.57 9.80 10.29
C LYS A 113 -3.81 8.76 9.49
N ALA A 114 -2.50 8.96 9.36
CA ALA A 114 -1.61 7.95 8.84
C ALA A 114 -1.55 6.77 9.82
N ILE A 115 -1.69 5.56 9.31
CA ILE A 115 -1.63 4.34 10.11
C ILE A 115 -0.51 3.39 9.65
N GLY A 116 -0.07 3.54 8.41
CA GLY A 116 0.99 2.73 7.86
C GLY A 116 1.67 3.41 6.68
N ARG A 117 2.77 2.79 6.24
CA ARG A 117 3.59 3.23 5.12
C ARG A 117 3.70 2.12 4.09
N ASP A 118 3.69 2.52 2.83
CA ASP A 118 3.94 1.68 1.67
C ASP A 118 4.78 2.48 0.66
N ALA A 119 4.98 1.98 -0.53
CA ALA A 119 5.76 2.67 -1.56
C ALA A 119 5.19 2.45 -2.95
N LEU A 120 5.35 3.46 -3.80
CA LEU A 120 5.19 3.30 -5.24
C LEU A 120 6.39 2.55 -5.79
N VAL A 121 6.16 1.41 -6.43
CA VAL A 121 7.21 0.57 -7.02
C VAL A 121 7.00 0.39 -8.51
N PHE A 122 8.11 0.17 -9.22
CA PHE A 122 8.10 -0.09 -10.66
C PHE A 122 8.40 -1.55 -10.93
N ILE A 123 7.66 -2.11 -11.89
CA ILE A 123 7.66 -3.53 -12.22
C ILE A 123 8.10 -3.68 -13.67
N VAL A 124 9.02 -4.61 -13.90
CA VAL A 124 9.42 -5.08 -15.23
C VAL A 124 9.42 -6.60 -15.27
N ASN A 125 9.43 -7.18 -16.45
CA ASN A 125 9.71 -8.61 -16.61
C ASN A 125 11.16 -8.91 -16.19
N GLU A 126 11.41 -10.10 -15.63
CA GLU A 126 12.75 -10.52 -15.19
C GLU A 126 13.78 -10.59 -16.33
N ASP A 127 13.33 -10.81 -17.57
CA ASP A 127 14.16 -10.80 -18.77
C ASP A 127 14.66 -9.40 -19.16
N ASN A 128 14.09 -8.33 -18.61
CA ASN A 128 14.58 -6.97 -18.84
C ASN A 128 15.94 -6.78 -18.12
N PRO A 129 17.04 -6.43 -18.81
CA PRO A 129 18.34 -6.31 -18.19
C PRO A 129 18.53 -5.09 -17.27
N VAL A 130 17.64 -4.08 -17.38
CA VAL A 130 17.73 -2.86 -16.56
C VAL A 130 17.35 -3.15 -15.13
N GLN A 131 18.29 -2.93 -14.19
CA GLN A 131 18.12 -3.21 -12.76
C GLN A 131 17.65 -2.00 -11.95
N SER A 132 17.98 -0.81 -12.41
CA SER A 132 17.71 0.45 -11.69
C SER A 132 17.44 1.57 -12.68
N LEU A 133 16.52 2.46 -12.31
CA LEU A 133 16.27 3.73 -13.01
C LEU A 133 16.29 4.87 -12.01
N THR A 134 16.77 6.03 -12.42
CA THR A 134 16.61 7.24 -11.63
C THR A 134 15.18 7.76 -11.73
N ARG A 135 14.73 8.51 -10.74
CA ARG A 135 13.42 9.20 -10.81
C ARG A 135 13.30 10.11 -12.05
N GLN A 136 14.41 10.69 -12.50
CA GLN A 136 14.39 11.50 -13.72
C GLN A 136 14.19 10.64 -14.96
N GLN A 137 14.87 9.50 -15.09
CA GLN A 137 14.65 8.57 -16.20
C GLN A 137 13.21 8.04 -16.22
N LEU A 138 12.64 7.71 -15.05
CA LEU A 138 11.24 7.32 -14.96
C LEU A 138 10.30 8.44 -15.44
N ARG A 139 10.51 9.70 -15.01
CA ARG A 139 9.74 10.84 -15.52
C ARG A 139 9.86 10.97 -17.03
N ASP A 140 11.07 10.86 -17.57
CA ASP A 140 11.31 11.02 -19.02
C ASP A 140 10.71 9.87 -19.84
N ILE A 141 10.65 8.65 -19.30
CA ILE A 141 9.93 7.51 -19.90
C ILE A 141 8.44 7.85 -19.98
N TYR A 142 7.82 8.20 -18.85
CA TYR A 142 6.39 8.47 -18.80
C TYR A 142 5.97 9.81 -19.45
N ALA A 143 6.92 10.70 -19.70
CA ALA A 143 6.72 11.88 -20.55
C ALA A 143 6.94 11.61 -22.05
N GLY A 144 7.31 10.38 -22.45
CA GLY A 144 7.61 10.02 -23.83
C GLY A 144 8.91 10.59 -24.38
N LYS A 145 9.83 11.06 -23.52
CA LYS A 145 11.16 11.59 -23.91
C LYS A 145 12.19 10.48 -24.09
N ILE A 146 12.10 9.44 -23.26
CA ILE A 146 12.86 8.19 -23.39
C ILE A 146 11.86 7.13 -23.84
N THR A 147 12.04 6.61 -25.03
CA THR A 147 11.13 5.65 -25.67
C THR A 147 11.76 4.31 -25.98
N ASN A 148 13.06 4.18 -25.77
CA ASN A 148 13.80 2.95 -26.05
C ASN A 148 14.68 2.56 -24.87
N TRP A 149 14.66 1.29 -24.51
CA TRP A 149 15.41 0.76 -23.36
C TRP A 149 16.93 0.94 -23.47
N LYS A 150 17.49 0.99 -24.69
CA LYS A 150 18.94 1.24 -24.86
C LYS A 150 19.40 2.57 -24.27
N ASP A 151 18.51 3.58 -24.21
CA ASP A 151 18.84 4.91 -23.71
C ASP A 151 19.02 4.90 -22.17
N VAL A 152 18.62 3.80 -21.53
CA VAL A 152 18.76 3.57 -20.07
C VAL A 152 19.53 2.29 -19.75
N GLY A 153 20.29 1.76 -20.71
CA GLY A 153 21.18 0.62 -20.50
C GLY A 153 20.55 -0.75 -20.74
N GLY A 154 19.39 -0.80 -21.36
CA GLY A 154 18.70 -2.02 -21.79
C GLY A 154 18.99 -2.40 -23.23
N GLU A 155 18.18 -3.32 -23.76
CA GLU A 155 18.23 -3.75 -25.15
C GLU A 155 17.68 -2.67 -26.11
N ASP A 156 17.98 -2.78 -27.42
CA ASP A 156 17.42 -1.89 -28.45
C ASP A 156 15.97 -2.30 -28.74
N ALA A 157 15.08 -1.88 -27.88
CA ALA A 157 13.65 -2.19 -27.92
C ALA A 157 12.83 -1.01 -27.38
N ASP A 158 11.66 -0.77 -27.97
CA ASP A 158 10.77 0.29 -27.54
C ASP A 158 10.17 0.00 -26.17
N ILE A 159 10.06 1.03 -25.33
CA ILE A 159 9.46 0.93 -24.01
C ILE A 159 7.94 0.94 -24.12
N VAL A 160 7.28 -0.07 -23.54
CA VAL A 160 5.83 -0.14 -23.37
C VAL A 160 5.50 0.27 -21.93
N ALA A 161 5.10 1.53 -21.73
CA ALA A 161 4.86 2.10 -20.42
C ALA A 161 3.37 2.06 -20.08
N PHE A 162 3.02 1.18 -19.13
CA PHE A 162 1.67 1.06 -18.60
C PHE A 162 1.39 2.15 -17.56
N GLN A 163 0.17 2.66 -17.57
CA GLN A 163 -0.37 3.54 -16.55
C GLN A 163 -1.60 2.91 -15.90
N ARG A 164 -2.22 3.63 -14.98
CA ARG A 164 -3.47 3.24 -14.34
C ARG A 164 -4.51 4.34 -14.55
N ARG A 165 -5.77 4.00 -14.37
CA ARG A 165 -6.85 5.00 -14.39
C ARG A 165 -6.75 5.96 -13.22
N GLU A 166 -7.29 7.15 -13.38
CA GLU A 166 -7.22 8.23 -12.39
C GLU A 166 -7.82 7.86 -11.02
N ASP A 167 -8.81 6.97 -10.99
CA ASP A 167 -9.44 6.50 -9.75
C ASP A 167 -8.61 5.48 -8.96
N SER A 168 -7.47 5.03 -9.51
CA SER A 168 -6.54 4.11 -8.88
C SER A 168 -5.64 4.81 -7.86
N GLY A 169 -5.48 4.22 -6.68
CA GLY A 169 -4.54 4.71 -5.67
C GLY A 169 -3.09 4.72 -6.14
N SER A 170 -2.66 3.73 -6.94
CA SER A 170 -1.30 3.72 -7.50
C SER A 170 -1.09 4.84 -8.51
N GLN A 171 -2.11 5.22 -9.30
CA GLN A 171 -2.02 6.37 -10.20
C GLN A 171 -1.91 7.68 -9.42
N THR A 172 -2.67 7.81 -8.34
CA THR A 172 -2.57 8.97 -7.42
C THR A 172 -1.16 9.10 -6.86
N LEU A 173 -0.59 8.01 -6.36
CA LEU A 173 0.78 8.00 -5.84
C LEU A 173 1.81 8.30 -6.93
N PHE A 174 1.64 7.73 -8.11
CA PHE A 174 2.50 7.98 -9.26
C PHE A 174 2.54 9.46 -9.64
N GLN A 175 1.37 10.10 -9.73
CA GLN A 175 1.27 11.53 -10.02
C GLN A 175 1.89 12.38 -8.90
N LYS A 176 1.62 12.04 -7.63
CA LYS A 176 2.12 12.76 -6.46
C LYS A 176 3.64 12.62 -6.27
N LEU A 177 4.14 11.40 -6.28
CA LEU A 177 5.52 11.09 -5.85
C LEU A 177 6.53 11.22 -7.00
N LEU A 178 6.13 10.87 -8.22
CA LEU A 178 7.02 10.87 -9.36
C LEU A 178 6.78 12.06 -10.28
N ILE A 179 5.58 12.24 -10.81
CA ILE A 179 5.30 13.23 -11.86
C ILE A 179 5.31 14.66 -11.31
N GLN A 180 4.70 14.88 -10.15
CA GLN A 180 4.74 16.17 -9.42
C GLN A 180 4.29 17.37 -10.27
N GLY A 181 3.24 17.19 -11.08
CA GLY A 181 2.74 18.21 -12.00
C GLY A 181 3.58 18.38 -13.28
N GLY A 182 4.56 17.51 -13.51
CA GLY A 182 5.34 17.48 -14.75
C GLY A 182 4.57 16.89 -15.94
N GLU A 183 5.24 16.81 -17.06
CA GLU A 183 4.66 16.22 -18.29
C GLU A 183 4.39 14.73 -18.10
N LEU A 184 3.24 14.31 -18.58
CA LEU A 184 2.82 12.90 -18.63
C LEU A 184 2.17 12.66 -19.99
N MET A 185 2.60 11.60 -20.69
CA MET A 185 1.96 11.20 -21.94
C MET A 185 0.62 10.54 -21.66
N ASP A 186 -0.33 10.72 -22.59
CA ASP A 186 -1.56 9.95 -22.57
C ASP A 186 -1.26 8.48 -22.86
N ALA A 187 -1.65 7.60 -21.96
CA ALA A 187 -1.54 6.16 -22.22
C ALA A 187 -2.68 5.72 -23.16
N PRO A 188 -2.39 4.91 -24.20
CA PRO A 188 -3.44 4.21 -24.92
C PRO A 188 -4.32 3.41 -23.95
N THR A 189 -5.60 3.21 -24.29
CA THR A 189 -6.56 2.53 -23.41
C THR A 189 -6.09 1.11 -23.03
N GLU A 190 -5.47 0.41 -23.95
CA GLU A 190 -4.87 -0.92 -23.77
C GLU A 190 -3.69 -0.94 -22.79
N LEU A 191 -3.05 0.20 -22.56
CA LEU A 191 -1.95 0.36 -21.59
C LEU A 191 -2.38 1.04 -20.28
N ALA A 192 -3.69 1.13 -20.04
CA ALA A 192 -4.27 1.70 -18.82
C ALA A 192 -5.35 0.76 -18.23
N PRO A 193 -4.97 -0.45 -17.76
CA PRO A 193 -5.90 -1.42 -17.22
C PRO A 193 -6.66 -0.87 -16.00
N ALA A 194 -7.92 -1.29 -15.87
CA ALA A 194 -8.78 -0.84 -14.80
C ALA A 194 -8.40 -1.48 -13.45
N MET A 195 -8.06 -2.77 -13.47
CA MET A 195 -7.71 -3.52 -12.26
C MET A 195 -6.20 -3.63 -12.08
N MET A 196 -5.76 -3.65 -10.82
CA MET A 196 -4.34 -3.79 -10.50
C MET A 196 -3.77 -5.13 -10.98
N GLY A 197 -4.53 -6.22 -10.81
CA GLY A 197 -4.15 -7.54 -11.28
C GLY A 197 -3.95 -7.60 -12.80
N GLU A 198 -4.80 -6.96 -13.58
CA GLU A 198 -4.64 -6.88 -15.03
C GLU A 198 -3.30 -6.26 -15.44
N LEU A 199 -2.87 -5.19 -14.77
CA LEU A 199 -1.57 -4.57 -15.04
C LEU A 199 -0.42 -5.54 -14.76
N VAL A 200 -0.49 -6.27 -13.66
CA VAL A 200 0.53 -7.25 -13.27
C VAL A 200 0.56 -8.41 -14.27
N ASP A 201 -0.61 -8.90 -14.69
CA ASP A 201 -0.76 -9.94 -15.69
C ASP A 201 -0.23 -9.51 -17.05
N ASP A 202 -0.58 -8.31 -17.48
CA ASP A 202 -0.13 -7.75 -18.76
C ASP A 202 1.40 -7.65 -18.82
N ILE A 203 2.06 -7.23 -17.74
CA ILE A 203 3.53 -7.16 -17.69
C ILE A 203 4.15 -8.55 -17.62
N ALA A 204 3.52 -9.52 -16.94
CA ALA A 204 4.03 -10.89 -16.82
C ALA A 204 3.85 -11.72 -18.10
N GLU A 205 2.71 -11.55 -18.79
CA GLU A 205 2.26 -12.43 -19.87
C GLU A 205 2.24 -11.76 -21.26
N TYR A 206 2.48 -10.44 -21.33
CA TYR A 206 2.45 -9.69 -22.59
C TYR A 206 3.50 -10.20 -23.58
N ASN A 207 3.16 -10.27 -24.89
CA ASN A 207 4.03 -10.79 -25.95
C ASN A 207 5.40 -10.08 -26.08
N ASN A 208 5.54 -8.90 -25.51
CA ASN A 208 6.78 -8.13 -25.40
C ASN A 208 7.06 -7.80 -23.92
N ALA A 209 6.86 -8.76 -23.04
CA ALA A 209 6.96 -8.56 -21.58
C ALA A 209 8.31 -7.94 -21.15
N ALA A 210 9.42 -8.31 -21.81
CA ALA A 210 10.73 -7.71 -21.53
C ALA A 210 10.79 -6.21 -21.83
N ASN A 211 9.90 -5.68 -22.67
CA ASN A 211 9.84 -4.25 -23.04
C ASN A 211 8.86 -3.46 -22.16
N ALA A 212 8.05 -4.12 -21.35
CA ALA A 212 7.03 -3.48 -20.55
C ALA A 212 7.60 -2.91 -19.25
N ILE A 213 7.05 -1.77 -18.83
CA ILE A 213 7.22 -1.21 -17.50
C ILE A 213 5.85 -0.76 -16.97
N GLY A 214 5.58 -1.03 -15.71
CA GLY A 214 4.39 -0.55 -15.02
C GLY A 214 4.71 -0.21 -13.57
N PHE A 215 3.70 0.18 -12.83
CA PHE A 215 3.85 0.53 -11.42
C PHE A 215 2.67 0.06 -10.58
N SER A 216 2.95 -0.14 -9.31
CA SER A 216 1.98 -0.56 -8.30
C SER A 216 2.42 -0.04 -6.94
N VAL A 217 1.76 -0.52 -5.88
CA VAL A 217 2.23 -0.35 -4.51
C VAL A 217 2.96 -1.61 -4.05
N TYR A 218 4.00 -1.43 -3.23
CA TYR A 218 4.90 -2.51 -2.83
C TYR A 218 4.14 -3.68 -2.20
N TYR A 219 3.27 -3.40 -1.24
CA TYR A 219 2.54 -4.45 -0.53
C TYR A 219 1.71 -5.32 -1.48
N TYR A 220 1.04 -4.72 -2.46
CA TYR A 220 0.23 -5.47 -3.42
C TYR A 220 1.07 -6.47 -4.21
N ILE A 221 2.24 -6.07 -4.67
CA ILE A 221 3.11 -6.92 -5.50
C ILE A 221 3.84 -7.98 -4.68
N SER A 222 4.30 -7.64 -3.47
CA SER A 222 5.08 -8.57 -2.65
C SER A 222 4.22 -9.58 -1.89
N GLU A 223 3.04 -9.15 -1.40
CA GLU A 223 2.25 -9.94 -0.46
C GLU A 223 0.91 -10.45 -1.03
N MET A 224 0.26 -9.67 -1.91
CA MET A 224 -1.07 -10.03 -2.41
C MET A 224 -1.06 -10.69 -3.78
N TYR A 225 -0.21 -10.23 -4.69
CA TYR A 225 -0.26 -10.61 -6.09
C TYR A 225 1.15 -10.79 -6.67
N SER A 226 1.94 -11.63 -6.00
CA SER A 226 3.26 -11.99 -6.50
C SER A 226 3.13 -12.95 -7.70
N LYS A 227 3.78 -12.62 -8.81
CA LYS A 227 3.86 -13.48 -10.00
C LYS A 227 5.31 -13.82 -10.35
N PRO A 228 5.59 -15.09 -10.71
CA PRO A 228 6.87 -15.46 -11.31
C PRO A 228 7.13 -14.64 -12.59
N GLY A 229 8.39 -14.37 -12.88
CA GLY A 229 8.78 -13.61 -14.08
C GLY A 229 8.70 -12.10 -13.95
N LEU A 230 8.36 -11.57 -12.77
CA LEU A 230 8.35 -10.14 -12.48
C LEU A 230 9.49 -9.75 -11.53
N ARG A 231 10.01 -8.56 -11.74
CA ARG A 231 11.04 -7.97 -10.90
C ARG A 231 10.72 -6.51 -10.59
N LEU A 232 10.96 -6.13 -9.33
CA LEU A 232 10.91 -4.73 -8.92
C LEU A 232 12.21 -4.02 -9.33
N LEU A 233 12.07 -2.82 -9.92
CA LEU A 233 13.20 -1.96 -10.24
C LEU A 233 13.69 -1.21 -8.99
N ALA A 234 15.00 -1.11 -8.85
CA ALA A 234 15.57 -0.12 -7.93
C ALA A 234 15.32 1.29 -8.48
N VAL A 235 15.04 2.23 -7.59
CA VAL A 235 14.87 3.65 -7.91
C VAL A 235 15.97 4.45 -7.23
N ASP A 236 16.68 5.27 -8.00
CA ASP A 236 17.89 5.99 -7.54
C ASP A 236 18.91 5.05 -6.86
N GLY A 237 18.98 3.79 -7.31
CA GLY A 237 19.90 2.78 -6.78
C GLY A 237 19.40 2.05 -5.52
N VAL A 238 18.22 2.37 -5.00
CA VAL A 238 17.64 1.70 -3.82
C VAL A 238 16.57 0.70 -4.26
N THR A 239 16.74 -0.56 -3.86
CA THR A 239 15.75 -1.62 -4.11
C THR A 239 14.61 -1.50 -3.09
N PRO A 240 13.33 -1.52 -3.52
CA PRO A 240 12.21 -1.50 -2.60
C PRO A 240 12.14 -2.79 -1.78
N SER A 241 12.01 -2.64 -0.48
CA SER A 241 11.81 -3.73 0.49
C SER A 241 11.07 -3.20 1.71
N ALA A 242 10.55 -4.08 2.56
CA ALA A 242 9.93 -3.67 3.81
C ALA A 242 10.88 -2.80 4.67
N ASP A 243 12.17 -3.15 4.73
CA ASP A 243 13.17 -2.41 5.49
C ASP A 243 13.43 -1.01 4.90
N THR A 244 13.63 -0.91 3.56
CA THR A 244 13.89 0.37 2.89
C THR A 244 12.65 1.29 2.84
N ILE A 245 11.46 0.72 3.01
CA ILE A 245 10.21 1.49 3.17
C ILE A 245 10.06 1.93 4.63
N ALA A 246 10.41 1.09 5.59
CA ALA A 246 10.33 1.40 7.00
C ALA A 246 11.28 2.54 7.41
N ASP A 247 12.52 2.52 6.92
CA ASP A 247 13.52 3.54 7.19
C ASP A 247 13.52 4.72 6.21
N GLU A 248 12.59 4.72 5.24
CA GLU A 248 12.42 5.76 4.20
C GLU A 248 13.64 5.94 3.28
N SER A 249 14.55 4.99 3.22
CA SER A 249 15.67 5.05 2.29
C SER A 249 15.23 4.82 0.83
N TYR A 250 14.11 4.10 0.60
CA TYR A 250 13.49 4.04 -0.71
C TYR A 250 12.77 5.36 -1.03
N PRO A 251 13.03 5.99 -2.20
CA PRO A 251 12.66 7.41 -2.41
C PRO A 251 11.19 7.68 -2.70
N LEU A 252 10.37 6.65 -2.93
CA LEU A 252 8.96 6.79 -3.31
C LEU A 252 8.01 6.19 -2.26
N CYS A 253 8.36 6.37 -0.98
CA CYS A 253 7.50 5.98 0.14
C CYS A 253 6.28 6.90 0.26
N ASN A 254 5.18 6.36 0.73
CA ASN A 254 3.95 7.09 1.04
C ASN A 254 3.20 6.44 2.19
N GLU A 255 2.50 7.26 2.95
CA GLU A 255 1.60 6.79 3.99
C GLU A 255 0.24 6.37 3.40
N PHE A 256 -0.44 5.50 4.12
CA PHE A 256 -1.86 5.23 3.92
C PHE A 256 -2.62 5.50 5.22
N TYR A 257 -3.93 5.69 5.11
CA TYR A 257 -4.70 6.39 6.12
C TYR A 257 -5.91 5.56 6.57
N ALA A 258 -6.26 5.72 7.85
CA ALA A 258 -7.62 5.51 8.32
C ALA A 258 -8.34 6.86 8.30
N ALA A 259 -9.61 6.88 7.87
CA ALA A 259 -10.42 8.08 7.91
C ALA A 259 -11.87 7.78 8.31
N VAL A 260 -12.47 8.74 9.02
CA VAL A 260 -13.86 8.76 9.46
C VAL A 260 -14.44 10.16 9.27
N ARG A 261 -15.75 10.31 9.34
CA ARG A 261 -16.37 11.63 9.38
C ARG A 261 -16.12 12.31 10.73
N GLN A 262 -15.93 13.62 10.73
CA GLN A 262 -15.72 14.39 11.98
C GLN A 262 -16.95 14.39 12.88
N ASP A 263 -18.15 14.23 12.33
CA ASP A 263 -19.40 14.16 13.06
C ASP A 263 -19.69 12.77 13.69
N SER A 264 -18.84 11.75 13.45
CA SER A 264 -18.91 10.47 14.15
C SER A 264 -18.66 10.66 15.65
N GLY A 265 -19.65 10.28 16.45
CA GLY A 265 -19.58 10.42 17.92
C GLY A 265 -18.54 9.49 18.54
N PRO A 266 -18.06 9.76 19.76
CA PRO A 266 -16.98 9.00 20.39
C PRO A 266 -17.33 7.53 20.66
N ASP A 267 -18.61 7.22 20.80
CA ASP A 267 -19.09 5.85 21.11
C ASP A 267 -19.51 5.06 19.86
N THR A 268 -19.42 5.67 18.66
CA THR A 268 -19.75 4.96 17.41
C THR A 268 -18.73 3.89 17.07
N PRO A 269 -19.13 2.79 16.41
CA PRO A 269 -18.23 1.70 16.05
C PRO A 269 -17.03 2.16 15.23
N GLU A 270 -17.24 3.00 14.21
CA GLU A 270 -16.17 3.53 13.37
C GLU A 270 -15.16 4.37 14.16
N ARG A 271 -15.62 5.16 15.13
CA ARG A 271 -14.74 5.96 16.00
C ARG A 271 -13.91 5.06 16.91
N LYS A 272 -14.52 4.03 17.49
CA LYS A 272 -13.79 3.06 18.31
C LYS A 272 -12.68 2.35 17.53
N VAL A 273 -12.95 1.89 16.31
CA VAL A 273 -11.93 1.26 15.45
C VAL A 273 -10.87 2.29 15.06
N TYR A 274 -11.28 3.49 14.65
CA TYR A 274 -10.36 4.56 14.30
C TYR A 274 -9.39 4.85 15.44
N ASP A 275 -9.88 5.05 16.67
CA ASP A 275 -9.04 5.35 17.83
C ASP A 275 -8.18 4.14 18.23
N TRP A 276 -8.72 2.93 18.15
CA TRP A 276 -7.99 1.70 18.43
C TRP A 276 -6.76 1.51 17.55
N LEU A 277 -6.81 1.93 16.27
CA LEU A 277 -5.66 1.86 15.37
C LEU A 277 -4.43 2.67 15.85
N SER A 278 -4.60 3.62 16.77
CA SER A 278 -3.49 4.36 17.38
C SER A 278 -2.89 3.66 18.61
N THR A 279 -3.52 2.59 19.10
CA THR A 279 -3.04 1.82 20.25
C THR A 279 -1.90 0.86 19.84
N ASN A 280 -1.24 0.27 20.83
CA ASN A 280 -0.25 -0.78 20.57
C ASN A 280 -0.89 -1.99 19.85
N ALA A 281 -2.13 -2.36 20.23
CA ALA A 281 -2.85 -3.44 19.56
C ALA A 281 -3.11 -3.13 18.09
N GLY A 282 -3.55 -1.92 17.76
CA GLY A 282 -3.75 -1.49 16.39
C GLY A 282 -2.46 -1.49 15.57
N ARG A 283 -1.35 -1.02 16.13
CA ARG A 283 -0.03 -1.09 15.47
C ARG A 283 0.42 -2.54 15.25
N THR A 284 0.22 -3.41 16.23
CA THR A 284 0.52 -4.84 16.10
C THR A 284 -0.32 -5.48 15.00
N CYS A 285 -1.62 -5.13 14.88
CA CYS A 285 -2.50 -5.57 13.81
C CYS A 285 -1.94 -5.19 12.42
N ILE A 286 -1.51 -3.94 12.24
CA ILE A 286 -0.94 -3.46 10.99
C ILE A 286 0.33 -4.25 10.64
N GLN A 287 1.23 -4.46 11.61
CA GLN A 287 2.48 -5.21 11.42
C GLN A 287 2.23 -6.70 11.11
N LYS A 288 1.27 -7.34 11.81
CA LYS A 288 0.87 -8.73 11.55
C LYS A 288 0.34 -8.92 10.13
N SER A 289 -0.28 -7.89 9.56
CA SER A 289 -0.78 -7.89 8.20
C SER A 289 0.32 -7.66 7.15
N GLY A 290 1.60 -7.51 7.56
CA GLY A 290 2.74 -7.33 6.66
C GLY A 290 3.02 -5.88 6.25
N TYR A 291 2.25 -4.91 6.77
CA TYR A 291 2.46 -3.50 6.48
C TYR A 291 3.46 -2.87 7.46
N VAL A 292 4.08 -1.77 7.02
CA VAL A 292 4.92 -0.94 7.89
C VAL A 292 4.01 0.01 8.66
N ALA A 293 3.86 -0.20 9.98
CA ALA A 293 3.11 0.71 10.84
C ALA A 293 3.87 2.03 11.04
N VAL A 294 3.17 3.16 11.03
CA VAL A 294 3.75 4.45 11.46
C VAL A 294 3.67 4.61 12.98
N GLN A 295 4.58 5.40 13.55
CA GLN A 295 4.68 5.64 15.00
C GLN A 295 3.63 6.64 15.49
#